data_ead4a6b90d45d3dd7ba31fe6a4f74155
#
_entry.id   ead4a6b90d45d3dd7ba31fe6a4f74155
#
_cell.length_a   1.000
_cell.length_b   1.000
_cell.length_c   1.000
_cell.angle_alpha   90.00
_cell.angle_beta   90.00
_cell.angle_gamma   90.00
#
_symmetry.space_group_name_H-M   'P 1'
#
loop_
_entity.id
_entity.type
_entity.pdbx_description
1 polymer ?
#
loop_
_entity_poly.entity_id
_entity_poly.type
_entity_poly.pdbx_seq_one_letter_code
_entity_poly.pdbx_strand_id
1 'polypeptide(L)'
;MSKEKLSYAQQVCVKSAGKAMQRTGMVGPGAKVGVAVSGGVDSWVLLEVLRRRQRIVPFRFDIMAIHLNPGFDAENQAPLVEYLAKHGVAGHIEVTDHGPRGHSPENRRNSACFYCAMLRRTRLFEVCQRYGLTHLAFGHNADDLVTTFFMNLVQNGRVEGMGMCDDFFKGALKVIRPLLLVEKPDIIKAARRWELPVWSNPC
;
A
#
# COMPACT_ATOMS: atom_id res chain seq x y z
N MET A 1 -24.73 17.39 1.96
CA MET A 1 -23.88 16.69 0.99
C MET A 1 -24.52 15.34 0.68
N SER A 2 -24.95 15.10 -0.57
CA SER A 2 -25.51 13.81 -1.00
C SER A 2 -24.48 12.69 -0.76
N LYS A 3 -24.88 11.60 -0.10
CA LYS A 3 -24.01 10.41 0.06
C LYS A 3 -23.78 9.82 -1.33
N GLU A 4 -22.56 9.89 -1.83
CA GLU A 4 -22.15 9.21 -3.05
C GLU A 4 -22.52 7.73 -2.98
N LYS A 5 -23.34 7.25 -3.92
CA LYS A 5 -23.77 5.85 -3.98
C LYS A 5 -22.63 5.00 -4.57
N LEU A 6 -21.95 4.26 -3.71
CA LEU A 6 -20.86 3.36 -4.13
C LEU A 6 -21.41 2.18 -4.93
N SER A 7 -20.71 1.78 -6.00
CA SER A 7 -20.94 0.52 -6.71
C SER A 7 -20.66 -0.70 -5.81
N TYR A 8 -21.11 -1.89 -6.23
CA TYR A 8 -20.87 -3.12 -5.48
C TYR A 8 -19.37 -3.34 -5.15
N ALA A 9 -18.49 -3.29 -6.16
CA ALA A 9 -17.07 -3.50 -5.97
C ALA A 9 -16.42 -2.46 -5.03
N GLN A 10 -16.81 -1.19 -5.14
CA GLN A 10 -16.38 -0.15 -4.22
C GLN A 10 -16.83 -0.44 -2.77
N GLN A 11 -18.07 -0.91 -2.61
CA GLN A 11 -18.59 -1.31 -1.29
C GLN A 11 -17.83 -2.51 -0.74
N VAL A 12 -17.52 -3.51 -1.57
CA VAL A 12 -16.71 -4.68 -1.17
C VAL A 12 -15.36 -4.22 -0.63
N CYS A 13 -14.62 -3.40 -1.38
CA CYS A 13 -13.31 -2.88 -0.95
C CYS A 13 -13.41 -2.15 0.39
N VAL A 14 -14.34 -1.20 0.54
CA VAL A 14 -14.48 -0.39 1.76
C VAL A 14 -14.95 -1.23 2.96
N LYS A 15 -15.93 -2.13 2.76
CA LYS A 15 -16.49 -2.95 3.84
C LYS A 15 -15.53 -4.04 4.29
N SER A 16 -14.86 -4.75 3.36
CA SER A 16 -13.90 -5.81 3.69
C SER A 16 -12.69 -5.24 4.43
N ALA A 17 -12.12 -4.13 3.94
CA ALA A 17 -11.06 -3.42 4.66
C ALA A 17 -11.52 -2.99 6.07
N GLY A 18 -12.74 -2.47 6.19
CA GLY A 18 -13.29 -2.09 7.49
C GLY A 18 -13.46 -3.25 8.46
N LYS A 19 -13.91 -4.41 7.96
CA LYS A 19 -13.99 -5.64 8.77
C LYS A 19 -12.60 -6.12 9.20
N ALA A 20 -11.62 -6.11 8.28
CA ALA A 20 -10.24 -6.46 8.60
C ALA A 20 -9.66 -5.53 9.68
N MET A 21 -9.81 -4.21 9.51
CA MET A 21 -9.37 -3.21 10.48
C MET A 21 -10.00 -3.42 11.87
N GLN A 22 -11.30 -3.68 11.92
CA GLN A 22 -12.04 -3.90 13.18
C GLN A 22 -11.62 -5.20 13.88
N ARG A 23 -11.49 -6.30 13.11
CA ARG A 23 -11.16 -7.63 13.67
C ARG A 23 -9.75 -7.70 14.23
N THR A 24 -8.82 -7.03 13.59
CA THR A 24 -7.40 -7.08 13.97
C THR A 24 -6.96 -5.91 14.86
N GLY A 25 -7.78 -4.87 14.98
CA GLY A 25 -7.38 -3.65 15.67
C GLY A 25 -6.19 -2.94 15.00
N MET A 26 -5.94 -3.23 13.69
CA MET A 26 -4.74 -2.74 13.00
C MET A 26 -4.64 -1.22 12.90
N VAL A 27 -5.72 -0.48 13.09
CA VAL A 27 -5.71 0.99 13.15
C VAL A 27 -6.58 1.43 14.31
N GLY A 28 -6.04 2.24 15.20
CA GLY A 28 -6.72 2.79 16.37
C GLY A 28 -6.67 4.32 16.43
N PRO A 29 -7.22 4.91 17.49
CA PRO A 29 -7.17 6.35 17.72
C PRO A 29 -5.74 6.90 17.71
N GLY A 30 -5.53 7.99 16.98
CA GLY A 30 -4.23 8.66 16.88
C GLY A 30 -3.19 7.95 16.00
N ALA A 31 -3.55 6.85 15.32
CA ALA A 31 -2.66 6.19 14.38
C ALA A 31 -2.23 7.14 13.25
N LYS A 32 -0.93 7.11 12.91
CA LYS A 32 -0.36 7.83 11.77
C LYS A 32 0.05 6.80 10.73
N VAL A 33 -0.71 6.71 9.64
CA VAL A 33 -0.61 5.64 8.64
C VAL A 33 0.09 6.14 7.38
N GLY A 34 1.29 5.65 7.09
CA GLY A 34 1.91 5.76 5.79
C GLY A 34 1.27 4.78 4.81
N VAL A 35 0.85 5.24 3.66
CA VAL A 35 0.27 4.41 2.60
C VAL A 35 1.28 4.29 1.46
N ALA A 36 1.84 3.10 1.26
CA ALA A 36 2.78 2.86 0.16
C ALA A 36 2.04 2.86 -1.18
N VAL A 37 2.22 3.92 -1.97
CA VAL A 37 1.60 4.09 -3.29
C VAL A 37 2.64 3.81 -4.37
N SER A 38 2.50 2.68 -5.06
CA SER A 38 3.41 2.28 -6.15
C SER A 38 2.99 2.80 -7.53
N GLY A 39 1.78 3.37 -7.65
CA GLY A 39 1.14 3.69 -8.93
C GLY A 39 0.21 2.59 -9.44
N GLY A 40 0.41 1.35 -9.01
CA GLY A 40 -0.45 0.22 -9.37
C GLY A 40 -1.83 0.27 -8.71
N VAL A 41 -2.79 -0.41 -9.33
CA VAL A 41 -4.22 -0.38 -8.99
C VAL A 41 -4.50 -0.66 -7.51
N ASP A 42 -3.78 -1.63 -6.90
CA ASP A 42 -4.01 -2.02 -5.50
C ASP A 42 -3.65 -0.90 -4.54
N SER A 43 -2.52 -0.25 -4.77
CA SER A 43 -2.04 0.85 -3.92
C SER A 43 -2.95 2.08 -4.02
N TRP A 44 -3.52 2.35 -5.18
CA TRP A 44 -4.50 3.40 -5.39
C TRP A 44 -5.81 3.14 -4.66
N VAL A 45 -6.33 1.91 -4.80
CA VAL A 45 -7.56 1.50 -4.10
C VAL A 45 -7.33 1.51 -2.59
N LEU A 46 -6.16 1.09 -2.10
CA LEU A 46 -5.82 1.18 -0.69
C LEU A 46 -5.89 2.62 -0.17
N LEU A 47 -5.26 3.57 -0.88
CA LEU A 47 -5.27 4.99 -0.50
C LEU A 47 -6.70 5.53 -0.43
N GLU A 48 -7.52 5.27 -1.46
CA GLU A 48 -8.91 5.74 -1.51
C GLU A 48 -9.77 5.08 -0.41
N VAL A 49 -9.59 3.79 -0.16
CA VAL A 49 -10.30 3.07 0.91
C VAL A 49 -9.95 3.64 2.29
N LEU A 50 -8.67 3.85 2.59
CA LEU A 50 -8.25 4.42 3.88
C LEU A 50 -8.76 5.85 4.06
N ARG A 51 -8.72 6.68 3.02
CA ARG A 51 -9.30 8.03 3.02
C ARG A 51 -10.81 8.01 3.32
N ARG A 52 -11.55 7.06 2.76
CA ARG A 52 -12.99 6.87 3.06
C ARG A 52 -13.21 6.33 4.46
N ARG A 53 -12.35 5.43 4.94
CA ARG A 53 -12.44 4.89 6.29
C ARG A 53 -12.24 5.95 7.37
N GLN A 54 -11.37 6.95 7.16
CA GLN A 54 -11.24 8.10 8.08
C GLN A 54 -12.56 8.80 8.38
N ARG A 55 -13.50 8.80 7.42
CA ARG A 55 -14.82 9.44 7.57
C ARG A 55 -15.88 8.53 8.20
N ILE A 56 -15.58 7.23 8.32
CA ILE A 56 -16.56 6.21 8.77
C ILE A 56 -16.28 5.78 10.21
N VAL A 57 -15.00 5.69 10.59
CA VAL A 57 -14.63 5.22 11.94
C VAL A 57 -14.91 6.29 13.00
N PRO A 58 -15.25 5.88 14.26
CA PRO A 58 -15.61 6.83 15.32
C PRO A 58 -14.40 7.49 15.99
N PHE A 59 -13.20 7.34 15.43
CA PHE A 59 -11.95 7.91 15.95
C PHE A 59 -11.15 8.57 14.82
N ARG A 60 -10.19 9.41 15.21
CA ARG A 60 -9.28 10.06 14.25
C ARG A 60 -8.02 9.24 14.08
N PHE A 61 -7.58 9.12 12.84
CA PHE A 61 -6.25 8.67 12.44
C PHE A 61 -5.82 9.46 11.20
N ASP A 62 -4.52 9.61 11.01
CA ASP A 62 -3.97 10.37 9.89
C ASP A 62 -3.45 9.43 8.81
N ILE A 63 -3.50 9.87 7.56
CA ILE A 63 -2.88 9.18 6.42
C ILE A 63 -1.89 10.09 5.72
N MET A 64 -0.77 9.51 5.28
CA MET A 64 0.21 10.13 4.40
C MET A 64 0.53 9.17 3.27
N ALA A 65 0.38 9.60 2.02
CA ALA A 65 0.83 8.79 0.89
C ALA A 65 2.35 8.83 0.79
N ILE A 66 2.98 7.68 0.57
CA ILE A 66 4.42 7.56 0.35
C ILE A 66 4.64 6.94 -1.02
N HIS A 67 5.25 7.68 -1.94
CA HIS A 67 5.65 7.19 -3.25
C HIS A 67 7.17 7.28 -3.39
N LEU A 68 7.78 6.13 -3.64
CA LEU A 68 9.20 6.02 -3.98
C LEU A 68 9.27 5.64 -5.46
N ASN A 69 9.56 6.63 -6.31
CA ASN A 69 9.78 6.42 -7.73
C ASN A 69 11.09 5.62 -7.91
N PRO A 70 11.09 4.51 -8.64
CA PRO A 70 12.28 3.66 -8.77
C PRO A 70 13.42 4.29 -9.58
N GLY A 71 13.20 5.41 -10.26
CA GLY A 71 14.24 6.17 -10.96
C GLY A 71 14.40 5.84 -12.44
N PHE A 72 13.45 5.13 -13.05
CA PHE A 72 13.47 4.90 -14.51
C PHE A 72 12.79 6.05 -15.30
N ASP A 73 11.77 6.65 -14.71
CA ASP A 73 11.04 7.80 -15.23
C ASP A 73 10.68 8.71 -14.07
N ALA A 74 11.37 9.84 -13.96
CA ALA A 74 11.24 10.75 -12.83
C ALA A 74 9.92 11.56 -12.83
N GLU A 75 9.16 11.55 -13.92
CA GLU A 75 7.95 12.38 -14.06
C GLU A 75 6.64 11.60 -13.90
N ASN A 76 6.70 10.28 -13.82
CA ASN A 76 5.51 9.44 -13.83
C ASN A 76 4.60 9.58 -12.58
N GLN A 77 5.04 10.30 -11.55
CA GLN A 77 4.26 10.55 -10.33
C GLN A 77 3.28 11.74 -10.42
N ALA A 78 3.25 12.49 -11.53
CA ALA A 78 2.38 13.66 -11.67
C ALA A 78 0.91 13.38 -11.32
N PRO A 79 0.28 12.25 -11.74
CA PRO A 79 -1.09 11.93 -11.37
C PRO A 79 -1.31 11.78 -9.86
N LEU A 80 -0.29 11.33 -9.13
CA LEU A 80 -0.35 11.24 -7.66
C LEU A 80 -0.32 12.63 -7.02
N VAL A 81 0.55 13.52 -7.50
CA VAL A 81 0.63 14.90 -7.00
C VAL A 81 -0.72 15.60 -7.13
N GLU A 82 -1.35 15.51 -8.32
CA GLU A 82 -2.67 16.09 -8.58
C GLU A 82 -3.75 15.50 -7.65
N TYR A 83 -3.77 14.18 -7.51
CA TYR A 83 -4.73 13.50 -6.64
C TYR A 83 -4.59 13.95 -5.17
N LEU A 84 -3.35 14.01 -4.66
CA LEU A 84 -3.08 14.41 -3.28
C LEU A 84 -3.52 15.85 -3.03
N ALA A 85 -3.21 16.78 -3.94
CA ALA A 85 -3.63 18.17 -3.87
C ALA A 85 -5.16 18.30 -3.89
N LYS A 86 -5.83 17.62 -4.83
CA LYS A 86 -7.30 17.61 -4.96
C LYS A 86 -8.01 17.12 -3.70
N HIS A 87 -7.43 16.17 -3.00
CA HIS A 87 -8.07 15.54 -1.84
C HIS A 87 -7.54 15.99 -0.49
N GLY A 88 -6.55 16.89 -0.46
CA GLY A 88 -5.94 17.40 0.78
C GLY A 88 -5.22 16.30 1.57
N VAL A 89 -4.61 15.32 0.87
CA VAL A 89 -3.86 14.22 1.49
C VAL A 89 -2.39 14.60 1.55
N ALA A 90 -1.76 14.46 2.72
CA ALA A 90 -0.32 14.64 2.87
C ALA A 90 0.43 13.59 2.07
N GLY A 91 1.55 13.97 1.46
CA GLY A 91 2.36 13.05 0.66
C GLY A 91 3.86 13.26 0.81
N HIS A 92 4.60 12.15 0.73
CA HIS A 92 6.04 12.13 0.52
C HIS A 92 6.30 11.46 -0.83
N ILE A 93 6.87 12.20 -1.75
CA ILE A 93 7.21 11.72 -3.09
C ILE A 93 8.70 11.92 -3.28
N GLU A 94 9.41 10.85 -3.59
CA GLU A 94 10.86 10.83 -3.72
C GLU A 94 11.25 10.04 -4.97
N VAL A 95 12.11 10.62 -5.80
CA VAL A 95 12.77 9.91 -6.89
C VAL A 95 14.02 9.23 -6.31
N THR A 96 14.11 7.92 -6.48
CA THR A 96 15.23 7.11 -5.98
C THR A 96 16.02 6.52 -7.15
N ASP A 97 17.14 5.89 -6.85
CA ASP A 97 17.97 5.14 -7.81
C ASP A 97 17.79 3.62 -7.69
N HIS A 98 16.76 3.18 -6.97
CA HIS A 98 16.57 1.76 -6.62
C HIS A 98 16.44 0.85 -7.85
N GLY A 99 15.77 1.32 -8.91
CA GLY A 99 15.65 0.59 -10.18
C GLY A 99 17.01 0.41 -10.87
N PRO A 100 17.70 1.49 -11.24
CA PRO A 100 19.05 1.43 -11.81
C PRO A 100 20.03 0.62 -10.96
N ARG A 101 20.05 0.77 -9.63
CA ARG A 101 20.88 -0.03 -8.73
C ARG A 101 20.55 -1.52 -8.76
N GLY A 102 19.27 -1.87 -8.92
CA GLY A 102 18.86 -3.27 -9.09
C GLY A 102 19.53 -3.94 -10.30
N HIS A 103 19.81 -3.18 -11.35
CA HIS A 103 20.48 -3.63 -12.59
C HIS A 103 21.99 -3.35 -12.62
N SER A 104 22.55 -2.77 -11.57
CA SER A 104 23.95 -2.41 -11.50
C SER A 104 24.85 -3.56 -10.98
N PRO A 105 26.19 -3.47 -11.16
CA PRO A 105 27.14 -4.40 -10.56
C PRO A 105 27.12 -4.48 -9.03
N GLU A 106 26.51 -3.53 -8.34
CA GLU A 106 26.29 -3.60 -6.89
C GLU A 106 25.43 -4.81 -6.50
N ASN A 107 24.48 -5.17 -7.36
CA ASN A 107 23.63 -6.34 -7.16
C ASN A 107 24.32 -7.61 -7.63
N ARG A 108 25.13 -8.21 -6.78
CA ARG A 108 25.96 -9.38 -7.15
C ARG A 108 25.24 -10.75 -7.04
N ARG A 109 24.12 -10.82 -6.30
CA ARG A 109 23.55 -12.12 -5.88
C ARG A 109 22.04 -12.25 -6.03
N ASN A 110 21.33 -11.15 -6.27
CA ASN A 110 19.87 -11.14 -6.27
C ASN A 110 19.31 -10.84 -7.67
N SER A 111 18.06 -11.21 -7.92
CA SER A 111 17.37 -10.65 -9.08
C SER A 111 17.23 -9.13 -8.92
N ALA A 112 17.21 -8.39 -10.03
CA ALA A 112 17.07 -6.94 -10.02
C ALA A 112 15.81 -6.48 -9.25
N CYS A 113 14.69 -7.18 -9.47
CA CYS A 113 13.43 -6.90 -8.78
C CYS A 113 13.52 -7.12 -7.27
N PHE A 114 14.19 -8.20 -6.83
CA PHE A 114 14.36 -8.46 -5.38
C PHE A 114 15.20 -7.37 -4.72
N TYR A 115 16.32 -7.00 -5.34
CA TYR A 115 17.22 -5.97 -4.80
C TYR A 115 16.52 -4.60 -4.75
N CYS A 116 15.85 -4.20 -5.81
CA CYS A 116 15.04 -2.97 -5.84
C CYS A 116 13.95 -2.99 -4.75
N ALA A 117 13.24 -4.10 -4.58
CA ALA A 117 12.21 -4.24 -3.56
C ALA A 117 12.78 -4.15 -2.13
N MET A 118 13.97 -4.70 -1.90
CA MET A 118 14.68 -4.60 -0.63
C MET A 118 15.05 -3.14 -0.31
N LEU A 119 15.68 -2.44 -1.25
CA LEU A 119 16.03 -1.02 -1.10
C LEU A 119 14.78 -0.17 -0.83
N ARG A 120 13.72 -0.38 -1.61
CA ARG A 120 12.45 0.34 -1.44
C ARG A 120 11.84 0.08 -0.07
N ARG A 121 11.86 -1.16 0.44
CA ARG A 121 11.34 -1.48 1.78
C ARG A 121 12.12 -0.75 2.87
N THR A 122 13.45 -0.78 2.80
CA THR A 122 14.31 -0.05 3.75
C THR A 122 13.98 1.44 3.73
N ARG A 123 13.87 2.04 2.53
CA ARG A 123 13.58 3.46 2.41
C ARG A 123 12.18 3.82 2.93
N LEU A 124 11.17 2.98 2.72
CA LEU A 124 9.84 3.17 3.30
C LEU A 124 9.88 3.21 4.84
N PHE A 125 10.67 2.36 5.47
CA PHE A 125 10.84 2.36 6.93
C PHE A 125 11.53 3.64 7.43
N GLU A 126 12.57 4.11 6.73
CA GLU A 126 13.25 5.37 7.05
C GLU A 126 12.28 6.57 6.93
N VAL A 127 11.45 6.60 5.89
CA VAL A 127 10.42 7.62 5.73
C VAL A 127 9.40 7.55 6.86
N CYS A 128 8.95 6.35 7.24
CA CYS A 128 8.06 6.18 8.39
C CYS A 128 8.68 6.74 9.68
N GLN A 129 9.94 6.43 9.94
CA GLN A 129 10.65 6.97 11.10
C GLN A 129 10.78 8.50 11.06
N ARG A 130 11.15 9.05 9.89
CA ARG A 130 11.30 10.50 9.69
C ARG A 130 10.02 11.29 9.99
N TYR A 131 8.85 10.76 9.62
CA TYR A 131 7.56 11.41 9.84
C TYR A 131 6.83 10.95 11.11
N GLY A 132 7.46 10.12 11.92
CA GLY A 132 6.84 9.56 13.13
C GLY A 132 5.58 8.76 12.84
N LEU A 133 5.54 8.05 11.70
CA LEU A 133 4.42 7.19 11.34
C LEU A 133 4.46 5.93 12.19
N THR A 134 3.30 5.54 12.68
CA THR A 134 3.13 4.34 13.53
C THR A 134 2.73 3.10 12.73
N HIS A 135 2.26 3.30 11.49
CA HIS A 135 1.79 2.24 10.61
C HIS A 135 2.26 2.46 9.19
N LEU A 136 2.54 1.35 8.49
CA LEU A 136 2.81 1.34 7.04
C LEU A 136 1.82 0.38 6.36
N ALA A 137 0.97 0.92 5.51
CA ALA A 137 -0.05 0.17 4.79
C ALA A 137 0.41 -0.22 3.39
N PHE A 138 0.26 -1.51 3.05
CA PHE A 138 0.50 -2.06 1.71
C PHE A 138 -0.80 -2.55 1.06
N GLY A 139 -0.88 -2.40 -0.26
CA GLY A 139 -2.02 -2.79 -1.07
C GLY A 139 -2.10 -4.28 -1.42
N HIS A 140 -1.51 -5.17 -0.62
CA HIS A 140 -1.64 -6.61 -0.84
C HIS A 140 -3.11 -7.04 -0.73
N ASN A 141 -3.52 -7.96 -1.57
CA ASN A 141 -4.88 -8.43 -1.75
C ASN A 141 -5.01 -9.96 -1.57
N ALA A 142 -6.18 -10.53 -1.83
CA ALA A 142 -6.42 -11.96 -1.61
C ALA A 142 -5.58 -12.86 -2.54
N ASP A 143 -5.33 -12.41 -3.78
CA ASP A 143 -4.51 -13.18 -4.72
C ASP A 143 -3.04 -13.22 -4.25
N ASP A 144 -2.52 -12.12 -3.69
CA ASP A 144 -1.18 -12.06 -3.10
C ASP A 144 -1.06 -13.00 -1.89
N LEU A 145 -2.11 -13.05 -1.04
CA LEU A 145 -2.17 -13.96 0.11
C LEU A 145 -2.08 -15.42 -0.33
N VAL A 146 -2.90 -15.80 -1.30
CA VAL A 146 -2.95 -17.18 -1.84
C VAL A 146 -1.62 -17.54 -2.51
N THR A 147 -1.08 -16.65 -3.33
CA THR A 147 0.21 -16.84 -3.99
C THR A 147 1.33 -17.04 -2.97
N THR A 148 1.40 -16.17 -1.95
CA THR A 148 2.41 -16.27 -0.89
C THR A 148 2.29 -17.58 -0.11
N PHE A 149 1.05 -18.00 0.21
CA PHE A 149 0.81 -19.26 0.89
C PHE A 149 1.32 -20.46 0.08
N PHE A 150 0.99 -20.55 -1.21
CA PHE A 150 1.47 -21.64 -2.06
C PHE A 150 2.98 -21.59 -2.29
N MET A 151 3.57 -20.42 -2.45
CA MET A 151 5.04 -20.28 -2.54
C MET A 151 5.72 -20.80 -1.28
N ASN A 152 5.22 -20.43 -0.08
CA ASN A 152 5.78 -20.93 1.17
C ASN A 152 5.61 -22.43 1.32
N LEU A 153 4.45 -22.97 0.96
CA LEU A 153 4.19 -24.41 1.01
C LEU A 153 5.12 -25.19 0.10
N VAL A 154 5.24 -24.78 -1.19
CA VAL A 154 5.98 -25.52 -2.21
C VAL A 154 7.49 -25.34 -2.07
N GLN A 155 7.96 -24.12 -1.80
CA GLN A 155 9.40 -23.83 -1.80
C GLN A 155 10.04 -24.05 -0.42
N ASN A 156 9.29 -23.81 0.67
CA ASN A 156 9.84 -23.81 2.02
C ASN A 156 9.23 -24.91 2.93
N GLY A 157 8.24 -25.67 2.44
CA GLY A 157 7.51 -26.65 3.25
C GLY A 157 6.75 -26.04 4.44
N ARG A 158 6.42 -24.74 4.38
CA ARG A 158 5.78 -24.00 5.46
C ARG A 158 4.32 -23.68 5.16
N VAL A 159 3.45 -23.98 6.11
CA VAL A 159 2.03 -23.62 6.08
C VAL A 159 1.89 -22.21 6.66
N GLU A 160 2.37 -21.21 5.94
CA GLU A 160 2.37 -19.81 6.37
C GLU A 160 1.87 -18.92 5.23
N GLY A 161 0.97 -18.01 5.53
CA GLY A 161 0.52 -16.95 4.62
C GLY A 161 1.08 -15.58 5.01
N MET A 162 0.56 -14.55 4.37
CA MET A 162 0.87 -13.16 4.68
C MET A 162 -0.02 -12.67 5.83
N GLY A 163 0.57 -12.11 6.88
CA GLY A 163 -0.16 -11.52 8.00
C GLY A 163 -0.94 -10.27 7.61
N MET A 164 -2.09 -10.03 8.24
CA MET A 164 -2.85 -8.79 8.04
C MET A 164 -2.22 -7.60 8.76
N CYS A 165 -1.58 -7.87 9.90
CA CYS A 165 -0.95 -6.87 10.76
C CYS A 165 0.28 -7.50 11.41
N ASP A 166 1.46 -7.00 11.07
CA ASP A 166 2.74 -7.50 11.58
C ASP A 166 3.48 -6.38 12.31
N ASP A 167 4.01 -6.68 13.50
CA ASP A 167 4.81 -5.73 14.26
C ASP A 167 6.28 -5.76 13.83
N PHE A 168 6.82 -4.56 13.59
CA PHE A 168 8.24 -4.34 13.27
C PHE A 168 8.90 -3.47 14.33
N PHE A 169 10.23 -3.62 14.47
CA PHE A 169 11.05 -2.80 15.36
C PHE A 169 10.52 -2.79 16.81
N LYS A 170 10.20 -3.99 17.36
CA LYS A 170 9.65 -4.18 18.70
C LYS A 170 8.32 -3.42 18.93
N GLY A 171 7.48 -3.34 17.90
CA GLY A 171 6.19 -2.68 17.95
C GLY A 171 6.20 -1.18 17.64
N ALA A 172 7.36 -0.59 17.31
CA ALA A 172 7.45 0.82 16.93
C ALA A 172 6.77 1.14 15.59
N LEU A 173 6.66 0.16 14.69
CA LEU A 173 5.96 0.28 13.42
C LEU A 173 5.11 -0.97 13.15
N LYS A 174 3.86 -0.79 12.78
CA LYS A 174 2.97 -1.86 12.31
C LYS A 174 2.88 -1.85 10.80
N VAL A 175 3.11 -3.00 10.17
CA VAL A 175 2.85 -3.20 8.74
C VAL A 175 1.45 -3.79 8.60
N ILE A 176 0.56 -3.07 7.90
CA ILE A 176 -0.85 -3.42 7.78
C ILE A 176 -1.26 -3.66 6.32
N ARG A 177 -2.22 -4.57 6.10
CA ARG A 177 -2.73 -4.95 4.78
C ARG A 177 -4.26 -4.96 4.79
N PRO A 178 -4.90 -3.79 4.76
CA PRO A 178 -6.36 -3.69 4.87
C PRO A 178 -7.14 -4.37 3.74
N LEU A 179 -6.53 -4.53 2.55
CA LEU A 179 -7.15 -5.16 1.37
C LEU A 179 -6.90 -6.67 1.28
N LEU A 180 -6.22 -7.30 2.26
CA LEU A 180 -5.74 -8.68 2.16
C LEU A 180 -6.83 -9.73 1.89
N LEU A 181 -8.09 -9.43 2.18
CA LEU A 181 -9.25 -10.30 1.91
C LEU A 181 -10.13 -9.79 0.76
N VAL A 182 -9.63 -8.86 -0.06
CA VAL A 182 -10.34 -8.34 -1.23
C VAL A 182 -9.78 -9.00 -2.49
N GLU A 183 -10.64 -9.54 -3.32
CA GLU A 183 -10.24 -10.16 -4.59
C GLU A 183 -9.80 -9.12 -5.61
N LYS A 184 -8.81 -9.47 -6.43
CA LYS A 184 -8.26 -8.59 -7.47
C LYS A 184 -9.29 -8.05 -8.45
N PRO A 185 -10.27 -8.83 -8.94
CA PRO A 185 -11.32 -8.31 -9.84
C PRO A 185 -12.15 -7.17 -9.23
N ASP A 186 -12.44 -7.23 -7.93
CA ASP A 186 -13.19 -6.16 -7.25
C ASP A 186 -12.33 -4.89 -7.09
N ILE A 187 -11.03 -5.03 -6.83
CA ILE A 187 -10.10 -3.90 -6.78
C ILE A 187 -10.05 -3.18 -8.13
N ILE A 188 -9.91 -3.93 -9.24
CA ILE A 188 -9.87 -3.36 -10.59
C ILE A 188 -11.19 -2.62 -10.93
N LYS A 189 -12.34 -3.25 -10.64
CA LYS A 189 -13.65 -2.63 -10.86
C LYS A 189 -13.84 -1.38 -10.00
N ALA A 190 -13.41 -1.41 -8.74
CA ALA A 190 -13.50 -0.26 -7.84
C ALA A 190 -12.62 0.90 -8.32
N ALA A 191 -11.38 0.62 -8.73
CA ALA A 191 -10.47 1.63 -9.26
C ALA A 191 -11.05 2.36 -10.48
N ARG A 192 -11.60 1.60 -11.44
CA ARG A 192 -12.26 2.16 -12.63
C ARG A 192 -13.45 3.05 -12.27
N ARG A 193 -14.27 2.62 -11.30
CA ARG A 193 -15.44 3.39 -10.84
C ARG A 193 -15.09 4.64 -10.03
N TRP A 194 -13.93 4.66 -9.39
CA TRP A 194 -13.38 5.86 -8.74
C TRP A 194 -12.53 6.71 -9.67
N GLU A 195 -12.34 6.28 -10.92
CA GLU A 195 -11.51 6.98 -11.92
C GLU A 195 -10.10 7.26 -11.38
N LEU A 196 -9.53 6.27 -10.66
CA LEU A 196 -8.21 6.43 -10.07
C LEU A 196 -7.15 6.45 -11.18
N PRO A 197 -6.17 7.36 -11.10
CA PRO A 197 -5.16 7.55 -12.14
C PRO A 197 -4.04 6.50 -12.03
N VAL A 198 -4.40 5.24 -12.29
CA VAL A 198 -3.49 4.10 -12.23
C VAL A 198 -2.44 4.19 -13.34
N TRP A 199 -1.17 4.00 -12.98
CA TRP A 199 -0.08 3.87 -13.95
C TRP A 199 0.82 2.68 -13.59
N SER A 200 1.68 2.28 -14.55
CA SER A 200 2.75 1.30 -14.32
C SER A 200 4.10 1.99 -14.36
N ASN A 201 4.97 1.68 -13.41
CA ASN A 201 6.36 2.06 -13.53
C ASN A 201 7.05 1.18 -14.58
N PRO A 202 7.80 1.76 -15.52
CA PRO A 202 8.64 1.00 -16.42
C PRO A 202 9.78 0.36 -15.60
N CYS A 203 9.77 -0.96 -15.57
CA CYS A 203 10.83 -1.71 -14.89
C CYS A 203 11.01 -3.08 -15.54
#